data_4044e7646526ace6cfb9f0216055b6cc
#
_entry.id   4044e7646526ace6cfb9f0216055b6cc
#
_cell.length_a   1.000
_cell.length_b   1.000
_cell.length_c   1.000
_cell.angle_alpha   90.00
_cell.angle_beta   90.00
_cell.angle_gamma   90.00
#
_symmetry.space_group_name_H-M   'P 1'
#
loop_
_entity.id
_entity.type
_entity.pdbx_description
1 polymer ?
#
loop_
_entity_poly.entity_id
_entity_poly.type
_entity_poly.pdbx_seq_one_letter_code
_entity_poly.pdbx_strand_id
1 'polypeptide(L)'
;MNSLLYGVIKDNSPMFNKNVVDGSVKEIFKTFPQYLDYIFKSSIMSLTKGVGLRYLGYRKITPKEEIKNLIITSENNVIYDVSKNDVYPIELMFEHNGVRFSRYIYLPYADRGNIIRFSGTPYHVVPVLSDTIISPNHKEIFVRLLKAKLSFTSVIKNFIVNGERVPGEVINCQILRVNDAQIVDNIGKPLVAVSSYLTAEKGFKGALNHYCGIPIENIIITHGDVSELTGYDIYESTKIKPRGLKEAIYKPHDVKICIKQSEYNKTLAKNIIYGTIYILDMFPETAHEMVDVINSGDNKMETMYWHMYIGRLSYKNTFSIDRMYGDVVEHFDSLKGYIDNDTKEKLKGHSRPVNTFFDLIAVIMENYSTWIMNSKEYNSSIDNRYIDIKYYILYDIIIGFNRIMLNINKRMSKKSKLSLKEIQSLFKSELSPKLILSLTKSTSMNLAIQGCSYTADIMYPKITSLLEDRFGLYIKAILY
;
A
#
# COMPACT_ATOMS: atom_id res chain seq x y z
N MET A 1 54.45 -6.13 21.38
CA MET A 1 53.43 -5.07 21.55
C MET A 1 53.05 -5.02 23.01
N ASN A 2 53.19 -3.86 23.65
CA ASN A 2 53.13 -3.72 25.10
C ASN A 2 51.78 -4.14 25.67
N SER A 3 51.78 -5.07 26.65
CA SER A 3 50.59 -5.53 27.40
C SER A 3 49.81 -4.40 28.06
N LEU A 4 50.49 -3.30 28.37
CA LEU A 4 49.89 -2.07 28.90
C LEU A 4 48.98 -1.34 27.85
N LEU A 5 49.45 -1.26 26.60
CA LEU A 5 48.64 -0.65 25.55
C LEU A 5 47.40 -1.48 25.22
N TYR A 6 47.51 -2.80 25.27
CA TYR A 6 46.37 -3.70 25.07
C TYR A 6 45.35 -3.58 26.22
N GLY A 7 45.78 -3.41 27.46
CA GLY A 7 44.92 -3.16 28.60
C GLY A 7 44.13 -1.82 28.44
N VAL A 8 44.86 -0.75 28.12
CA VAL A 8 44.26 0.58 27.93
C VAL A 8 43.25 0.58 26.76
N ILE A 9 43.57 -0.08 25.63
CA ILE A 9 42.67 -0.19 24.50
C ILE A 9 41.42 -1.04 24.88
N LYS A 10 41.59 -2.11 25.60
CA LYS A 10 40.52 -2.99 26.05
C LYS A 10 39.57 -2.29 26.99
N ASP A 11 40.11 -1.54 27.97
CA ASP A 11 39.31 -0.84 28.98
C ASP A 11 38.61 0.43 28.47
N ASN A 12 39.16 1.04 27.41
CA ASN A 12 38.58 2.24 26.75
C ASN A 12 37.91 1.94 25.41
N SER A 13 37.82 0.67 24.99
CA SER A 13 37.05 0.32 23.79
C SER A 13 35.57 0.63 24.05
N PRO A 14 34.88 1.34 23.17
CA PRO A 14 33.46 1.55 23.33
C PRO A 14 32.76 0.18 23.41
N MET A 15 32.22 -0.16 24.57
CA MET A 15 31.39 -1.35 24.74
C MET A 15 30.07 -1.13 24.02
N PHE A 16 29.98 -1.63 22.80
CA PHE A 16 28.69 -1.65 22.11
C PHE A 16 27.68 -2.45 22.94
N ASN A 17 26.56 -1.82 23.20
CA ASN A 17 25.47 -2.52 23.87
C ASN A 17 25.14 -3.77 23.03
N LYS A 18 25.22 -4.95 23.66
CA LYS A 18 24.89 -6.22 23.01
C LYS A 18 23.55 -6.20 22.30
N ASN A 19 22.59 -5.43 22.82
CA ASN A 19 21.29 -5.23 22.20
C ASN A 19 21.35 -4.44 20.89
N VAL A 20 22.34 -3.59 20.65
CA VAL A 20 22.53 -2.89 19.37
C VAL A 20 23.06 -3.83 18.31
N VAL A 21 24.04 -4.68 18.68
CA VAL A 21 24.67 -5.63 17.74
C VAL A 21 23.80 -6.86 17.48
N ASP A 22 23.27 -7.46 18.57
CA ASP A 22 22.43 -8.67 18.48
C ASP A 22 20.94 -8.34 18.26
N GLY A 23 20.47 -7.17 18.73
CA GLY A 23 19.06 -6.89 18.94
C GLY A 23 18.30 -6.55 17.67
N SER A 24 18.82 -5.69 16.81
CA SER A 24 18.05 -5.17 15.68
C SER A 24 17.71 -6.25 14.65
N VAL A 25 18.67 -7.07 14.27
CA VAL A 25 18.47 -8.10 13.26
C VAL A 25 17.87 -9.37 13.85
N LYS A 26 18.39 -9.84 14.98
CA LYS A 26 17.91 -11.07 15.65
C LYS A 26 16.42 -10.99 16.00
N GLU A 27 15.96 -9.88 16.55
CA GLU A 27 14.55 -9.68 16.87
C GLU A 27 13.69 -9.54 15.60
N ILE A 28 14.19 -8.88 14.55
CA ILE A 28 13.52 -8.82 13.27
C ILE A 28 13.30 -10.22 12.70
N PHE A 29 14.32 -11.08 12.70
CA PHE A 29 14.22 -12.45 12.19
C PHE A 29 13.22 -13.31 12.97
N LYS A 30 13.11 -13.13 14.27
CA LYS A 30 12.10 -13.82 15.08
C LYS A 30 10.66 -13.48 14.67
N THR A 31 10.44 -12.29 14.12
CA THR A 31 9.12 -11.80 13.70
C THR A 31 8.73 -12.17 12.26
N PHE A 32 9.62 -12.80 11.47
CA PHE A 32 9.34 -13.18 10.09
C PHE A 32 8.09 -14.04 9.91
N PRO A 33 7.86 -15.10 10.71
CA PRO A 33 6.66 -15.90 10.55
C PRO A 33 5.37 -15.09 10.77
N GLN A 34 5.34 -14.21 11.78
CA GLN A 34 4.20 -13.34 12.07
C GLN A 34 3.97 -12.32 10.95
N TYR A 35 5.04 -11.77 10.40
CA TYR A 35 4.97 -10.83 9.29
C TYR A 35 4.41 -11.48 8.02
N LEU A 36 4.88 -12.69 7.67
CA LEU A 36 4.34 -13.46 6.54
C LEU A 36 2.89 -13.89 6.78
N ASP A 37 2.54 -14.34 8.00
CA ASP A 37 1.18 -14.70 8.38
C ASP A 37 0.20 -13.56 8.11
N TYR A 38 0.60 -12.35 8.50
CA TYR A 38 -0.17 -11.16 8.26
C TYR A 38 -0.34 -10.83 6.77
N ILE A 39 0.76 -10.87 6.01
CA ILE A 39 0.74 -10.61 4.56
C ILE A 39 -0.14 -11.63 3.84
N PHE A 40 -0.05 -12.90 4.19
CA PHE A 40 -0.83 -13.95 3.53
C PHE A 40 -2.32 -13.82 3.83
N LYS A 41 -2.69 -13.54 5.07
CA LYS A 41 -4.09 -13.24 5.45
C LYS A 41 -4.64 -12.08 4.62
N SER A 42 -3.92 -10.98 4.57
CA SER A 42 -4.35 -9.78 3.84
C SER A 42 -4.41 -10.00 2.33
N SER A 43 -3.50 -10.81 1.76
CA SER A 43 -3.48 -11.09 0.33
C SER A 43 -4.63 -12.01 -0.12
N ILE A 44 -5.01 -12.98 0.70
CA ILE A 44 -6.16 -13.85 0.40
C ILE A 44 -7.48 -13.07 0.40
N MET A 45 -7.61 -12.01 1.22
CA MET A 45 -8.78 -11.13 1.19
C MET A 45 -8.99 -10.43 -0.16
N SER A 46 -7.94 -10.34 -1.00
CA SER A 46 -8.00 -9.76 -2.34
C SER A 46 -8.39 -10.75 -3.43
N LEU A 47 -8.68 -12.00 -3.09
CA LEU A 47 -9.15 -12.99 -4.06
C LEU A 47 -10.61 -12.75 -4.44
N THR A 48 -10.93 -13.06 -5.68
CA THR A 48 -12.30 -13.05 -6.20
C THR A 48 -13.21 -13.95 -5.36
N LYS A 49 -14.42 -13.50 -5.10
CA LYS A 49 -15.44 -14.30 -4.40
C LYS A 49 -15.66 -15.63 -5.15
N GLY A 50 -15.76 -16.72 -4.40
CA GLY A 50 -16.00 -18.05 -4.97
C GLY A 50 -14.75 -18.92 -5.19
N VAL A 51 -13.54 -18.38 -4.96
CA VAL A 51 -12.31 -19.19 -5.01
C VAL A 51 -12.29 -20.28 -3.92
N GLY A 52 -12.90 -20.01 -2.77
CA GLY A 52 -12.95 -20.95 -1.64
C GLY A 52 -11.60 -21.25 -0.99
N LEU A 53 -10.59 -20.42 -1.24
CA LEU A 53 -9.26 -20.55 -0.63
C LEU A 53 -9.19 -19.76 0.68
N ARG A 54 -8.71 -20.44 1.74
CA ARG A 54 -8.47 -19.85 3.07
C ARG A 54 -7.04 -20.13 3.50
N TYR A 55 -6.43 -19.17 4.16
CA TYR A 55 -5.19 -19.37 4.88
C TYR A 55 -5.50 -19.63 6.36
N LEU A 56 -5.00 -20.75 6.89
CA LEU A 56 -5.28 -21.19 8.26
C LEU A 56 -4.21 -20.74 9.27
N GLY A 57 -3.05 -20.30 8.78
CA GLY A 57 -1.93 -19.89 9.60
C GLY A 57 -0.66 -20.70 9.31
N TYR A 58 0.31 -20.55 10.21
CA TYR A 58 1.57 -21.28 10.11
C TYR A 58 1.87 -22.04 11.40
N ARG A 59 2.73 -23.06 11.28
CA ARG A 59 3.36 -23.69 12.44
C ARG A 59 4.87 -23.87 12.23
N LYS A 60 5.62 -23.83 13.30
CA LYS A 60 7.04 -24.22 13.26
C LYS A 60 7.13 -25.74 13.20
N ILE A 61 8.09 -26.22 12.43
CA ILE A 61 8.33 -27.65 12.25
C ILE A 61 9.43 -28.08 13.24
N THR A 62 9.25 -29.21 13.89
CA THR A 62 10.27 -29.78 14.75
C THR A 62 11.42 -30.38 13.95
N PRO A 63 12.67 -30.43 14.46
CA PRO A 63 13.78 -31.04 13.74
C PRO A 63 13.52 -32.50 13.32
N LYS A 64 12.77 -33.27 14.10
CA LYS A 64 12.38 -34.65 13.74
C LYS A 64 11.43 -34.71 12.55
N GLU A 65 10.46 -33.80 12.49
CA GLU A 65 9.55 -33.69 11.35
C GLU A 65 10.27 -33.19 10.10
N GLU A 66 11.22 -32.25 10.26
CA GLU A 66 12.05 -31.77 9.17
C GLU A 66 12.84 -32.89 8.53
N ILE A 67 13.57 -33.68 9.32
CA ILE A 67 14.33 -34.84 8.83
C ILE A 67 13.42 -35.82 8.11
N LYS A 68 12.25 -36.14 8.70
CA LYS A 68 11.27 -37.04 8.07
C LYS A 68 10.78 -36.50 6.72
N ASN A 69 10.47 -35.22 6.65
CA ASN A 69 10.00 -34.59 5.42
C ASN A 69 11.10 -34.53 4.34
N LEU A 70 12.34 -34.25 4.76
CA LEU A 70 13.50 -34.26 3.86
C LEU A 70 13.76 -35.67 3.29
N ILE A 71 13.63 -36.71 4.11
CA ILE A 71 13.78 -38.10 3.67
C ILE A 71 12.67 -38.49 2.67
N ILE A 72 11.42 -38.07 2.94
CA ILE A 72 10.26 -38.40 2.08
C ILE A 72 10.32 -37.63 0.76
N THR A 73 10.81 -36.38 0.78
CA THR A 73 10.82 -35.50 -0.39
C THR A 73 12.13 -35.52 -1.16
N SER A 74 13.15 -36.21 -0.65
CA SER A 74 14.49 -36.13 -1.19
C SER A 74 14.66 -36.95 -2.49
N GLU A 75 14.80 -36.24 -3.54
CA GLU A 75 15.92 -36.42 -4.45
C GLU A 75 17.19 -36.09 -3.67
N ASN A 76 18.17 -36.97 -3.62
CA ASN A 76 19.31 -37.08 -2.69
C ASN A 76 20.16 -35.83 -2.37
N ASN A 77 19.94 -34.70 -3.03
CA ASN A 77 20.75 -33.49 -2.88
C ASN A 77 20.14 -32.40 -1.96
N VAL A 78 18.85 -32.50 -1.59
CA VAL A 78 18.16 -31.41 -0.87
C VAL A 78 18.62 -31.32 0.59
N ILE A 79 18.90 -32.45 1.25
CA ILE A 79 19.36 -32.48 2.66
C ILE A 79 20.70 -31.76 2.80
N TYR A 80 21.62 -32.03 1.88
CA TYR A 80 22.96 -31.46 1.91
C TYR A 80 22.93 -29.96 1.62
N ASP A 81 22.08 -29.52 0.70
CA ASP A 81 21.94 -28.11 0.36
C ASP A 81 21.35 -27.29 1.52
N VAL A 82 20.37 -27.86 2.26
CA VAL A 82 19.75 -27.16 3.40
C VAL A 82 20.69 -27.07 4.60
N SER A 83 21.49 -28.12 4.88
CA SER A 83 22.37 -28.17 6.05
C SER A 83 23.49 -27.13 6.06
N LYS A 84 23.82 -26.55 4.91
CA LYS A 84 24.81 -25.48 4.76
C LYS A 84 24.26 -24.07 5.00
N ASN A 85 22.97 -23.95 5.28
CA ASN A 85 22.28 -22.67 5.37
C ASN A 85 21.75 -22.46 6.78
N ASP A 86 21.81 -21.22 7.28
CA ASP A 86 21.20 -20.82 8.53
C ASP A 86 19.72 -20.54 8.32
N VAL A 87 18.94 -21.60 8.13
CA VAL A 87 17.49 -21.54 7.85
C VAL A 87 16.71 -22.53 8.71
N TYR A 88 15.44 -22.23 8.96
CA TYR A 88 14.52 -23.12 9.66
C TYR A 88 13.21 -23.25 8.90
N PRO A 89 12.58 -24.43 8.90
CA PRO A 89 11.35 -24.66 8.17
C PRO A 89 10.13 -24.19 8.95
N ILE A 90 9.17 -23.63 8.21
CA ILE A 90 7.80 -23.44 8.67
C ILE A 90 6.82 -24.10 7.72
N GLU A 91 5.71 -24.56 8.24
CA GLU A 91 4.58 -25.10 7.47
C GLU A 91 3.49 -24.03 7.39
N LEU A 92 3.12 -23.65 6.17
CA LEU A 92 2.00 -22.78 5.85
C LEU A 92 0.78 -23.66 5.57
N MET A 93 -0.32 -23.42 6.25
CA MET A 93 -1.54 -24.24 6.14
C MET A 93 -2.63 -23.50 5.40
N PHE A 94 -3.24 -24.16 4.44
CA PHE A 94 -4.30 -23.63 3.59
C PHE A 94 -5.47 -24.60 3.54
N GLU A 95 -6.64 -24.07 3.19
CA GLU A 95 -7.86 -24.85 2.92
C GLU A 95 -8.48 -24.35 1.61
N HIS A 96 -8.85 -25.28 0.75
CA HIS A 96 -9.61 -24.99 -0.46
C HIS A 96 -10.86 -25.88 -0.52
N ASN A 97 -12.03 -25.24 -0.47
CA ASN A 97 -13.35 -25.93 -0.48
C ASN A 97 -13.43 -27.06 0.56
N GLY A 98 -12.95 -26.82 1.78
CA GLY A 98 -12.97 -27.80 2.88
C GLY A 98 -11.80 -28.80 2.88
N VAL A 99 -10.97 -28.84 1.84
CA VAL A 99 -9.80 -29.72 1.78
C VAL A 99 -8.54 -28.96 2.20
N ARG A 100 -7.87 -29.44 3.24
CA ARG A 100 -6.64 -28.86 3.77
C ARG A 100 -5.42 -29.31 2.97
N PHE A 101 -4.49 -28.40 2.77
CA PHE A 101 -3.17 -28.68 2.22
C PHE A 101 -2.14 -27.75 2.86
N SER A 102 -0.87 -28.11 2.77
CA SER A 102 0.20 -27.32 3.37
C SER A 102 1.36 -27.10 2.40
N ARG A 103 2.19 -26.11 2.74
CA ARG A 103 3.41 -25.77 2.03
C ARG A 103 4.54 -25.53 3.02
N TYR A 104 5.68 -26.16 2.79
CA TYR A 104 6.89 -25.95 3.57
C TYR A 104 7.73 -24.87 2.88
N ILE A 105 8.17 -23.89 3.66
CA ILE A 105 9.15 -22.88 3.26
C ILE A 105 10.22 -22.76 4.32
N TYR A 106 11.42 -22.34 3.92
CA TYR A 106 12.51 -22.03 4.85
C TYR A 106 12.59 -20.55 5.10
N LEU A 107 12.84 -20.17 6.34
CA LEU A 107 13.13 -18.81 6.77
C LEU A 107 14.53 -18.73 7.34
N PRO A 108 15.27 -17.62 7.12
CA PRO A 108 16.59 -17.47 7.68
C PRO A 108 16.53 -17.12 9.15
N TYR A 109 17.60 -17.47 9.89
CA TYR A 109 17.87 -16.97 11.24
C TYR A 109 19.29 -16.44 11.33
N ALA A 110 19.51 -15.48 12.23
CA ALA A 110 20.84 -14.98 12.54
C ALA A 110 21.27 -15.57 13.89
N ASP A 111 22.38 -16.28 13.92
CA ASP A 111 22.89 -16.90 15.15
C ASP A 111 23.72 -15.90 15.97
N ARG A 112 24.66 -15.21 15.34
CA ARG A 112 25.53 -14.23 15.98
C ARG A 112 25.56 -12.93 15.20
N GLY A 113 25.13 -11.88 15.86
CA GLY A 113 25.05 -10.57 15.23
C GLY A 113 24.14 -10.61 13.99
N ASN A 114 24.57 -9.97 12.92
CA ASN A 114 23.79 -9.91 11.67
C ASN A 114 24.30 -10.92 10.62
N ILE A 115 25.01 -11.98 11.03
CA ILE A 115 25.61 -12.95 10.09
C ILE A 115 24.67 -14.12 9.89
N ILE A 116 24.50 -14.49 8.62
CA ILE A 116 23.72 -15.64 8.15
C ILE A 116 24.58 -16.41 7.17
N ARG A 117 24.61 -17.73 7.26
CA ARG A 117 25.32 -18.57 6.28
C ARG A 117 24.35 -19.06 5.21
N PHE A 118 24.76 -18.91 3.96
CA PHE A 118 24.13 -19.51 2.80
C PHE A 118 25.16 -20.28 1.99
N SER A 119 24.88 -21.54 1.72
CA SER A 119 25.81 -22.47 1.03
C SER A 119 27.18 -22.50 1.70
N GLY A 120 27.22 -22.41 3.03
CA GLY A 120 28.44 -22.39 3.82
C GLY A 120 29.16 -21.04 3.87
N THR A 121 28.80 -20.08 3.04
CA THR A 121 29.40 -18.74 2.99
C THR A 121 28.70 -17.78 3.94
N PRO A 122 29.44 -17.07 4.81
CA PRO A 122 28.84 -16.10 5.72
C PRO A 122 28.51 -14.80 5.00
N TYR A 123 27.28 -14.33 5.20
CA TYR A 123 26.78 -13.03 4.74
C TYR A 123 26.33 -12.23 5.96
N HIS A 124 26.45 -10.92 5.90
CA HIS A 124 25.80 -10.07 6.89
C HIS A 124 24.67 -9.27 6.26
N VAL A 125 23.67 -8.98 7.09
CA VAL A 125 22.51 -8.20 6.69
C VAL A 125 22.86 -6.73 6.78
N VAL A 126 22.74 -6.04 5.65
CA VAL A 126 22.95 -4.59 5.56
C VAL A 126 21.62 -3.89 5.76
N PRO A 127 21.51 -3.01 6.77
CA PRO A 127 20.34 -2.16 6.90
C PRO A 127 20.33 -1.14 5.75
N VAL A 128 19.32 -1.24 4.88
CA VAL A 128 19.13 -0.33 3.74
C VAL A 128 18.00 0.63 4.09
N LEU A 129 18.24 1.92 3.93
CA LEU A 129 17.19 2.93 4.04
C LEU A 129 16.24 2.81 2.86
N SER A 130 14.99 2.52 3.18
CA SER A 130 13.92 2.43 2.20
C SER A 130 13.42 3.82 1.78
N ASP A 131 12.91 3.91 0.55
CA ASP A 131 12.13 5.06 0.13
C ASP A 131 10.87 5.20 0.98
N THR A 132 10.37 6.42 1.10
CA THR A 132 9.10 6.71 1.78
C THR A 132 7.94 5.97 1.11
N ILE A 133 6.90 5.63 1.91
CA ILE A 133 5.65 5.09 1.35
C ILE A 133 5.00 6.14 0.45
N ILE A 134 4.97 7.38 0.90
CA ILE A 134 4.45 8.53 0.17
C ILE A 134 5.66 9.31 -0.36
N SER A 135 5.79 9.43 -1.66
CA SER A 135 6.89 10.12 -2.34
C SER A 135 6.34 11.21 -3.25
N PRO A 136 6.19 12.45 -2.76
CA PRO A 136 5.79 13.56 -3.60
C PRO A 136 6.91 13.96 -4.56
N ASN A 137 6.54 14.32 -5.77
CA ASN A 137 7.39 15.04 -6.70
C ASN A 137 6.70 16.35 -7.13
N HIS A 138 7.28 17.11 -8.04
CA HIS A 138 6.73 18.41 -8.49
C HIS A 138 5.44 18.30 -9.33
N LYS A 139 4.94 17.10 -9.67
CA LYS A 139 3.77 16.88 -10.53
C LYS A 139 2.75 15.91 -9.93
N GLU A 140 3.20 14.99 -9.08
CA GLU A 140 2.38 13.88 -8.61
C GLU A 140 2.91 13.34 -7.29
N ILE A 141 2.07 12.64 -6.57
CA ILE A 141 2.44 11.92 -5.36
C ILE A 141 2.40 10.43 -5.64
N PHE A 142 3.55 9.78 -5.54
CA PHE A 142 3.64 8.33 -5.60
C PHE A 142 3.38 7.72 -4.23
N VAL A 143 2.57 6.68 -4.21
CA VAL A 143 2.32 5.87 -3.01
C VAL A 143 2.67 4.42 -3.31
N ARG A 144 3.55 3.85 -2.50
CA ARG A 144 4.03 2.47 -2.62
C ARG A 144 3.48 1.64 -1.47
N LEU A 145 2.39 0.96 -1.72
CA LEU A 145 1.85 -0.05 -0.81
C LEU A 145 2.36 -1.43 -1.21
N LEU A 146 2.27 -2.39 -0.30
CA LEU A 146 2.65 -3.77 -0.56
C LEU A 146 1.92 -4.35 -1.78
N LYS A 147 0.63 -4.04 -1.93
CA LYS A 147 -0.25 -4.57 -2.99
C LYS A 147 -0.43 -3.64 -4.17
N ALA A 148 -0.16 -2.36 -4.02
CA ALA A 148 -0.44 -1.36 -5.04
C ALA A 148 0.65 -0.29 -5.11
N LYS A 149 0.92 0.17 -6.33
CA LYS A 149 1.67 1.38 -6.60
C LYS A 149 0.71 2.36 -7.25
N LEU A 150 0.50 3.50 -6.61
CA LEU A 150 -0.47 4.50 -7.01
C LEU A 150 0.24 5.80 -7.33
N SER A 151 -0.31 6.55 -8.29
CA SER A 151 0.13 7.89 -8.63
C SER A 151 -1.07 8.83 -8.53
N PHE A 152 -0.99 9.79 -7.64
CA PHE A 152 -2.00 10.82 -7.44
C PHE A 152 -1.56 12.06 -8.19
N THR A 153 -2.39 12.53 -9.11
CA THR A 153 -2.17 13.74 -9.91
C THR A 153 -3.28 14.73 -9.66
N SER A 154 -3.07 15.98 -9.95
CA SER A 154 -4.12 16.98 -9.85
C SER A 154 -4.40 17.67 -11.17
N VAL A 155 -5.62 18.17 -11.29
CA VAL A 155 -6.07 19.02 -12.39
C VAL A 155 -6.72 20.26 -11.78
N ILE A 156 -6.27 21.45 -12.20
CA ILE A 156 -6.90 22.69 -11.79
C ILE A 156 -8.12 22.95 -12.66
N LYS A 157 -9.26 23.14 -12.01
CA LYS A 157 -10.54 23.50 -12.62
C LYS A 157 -11.06 24.79 -11.96
N ASN A 158 -11.89 25.51 -12.67
CA ASN A 158 -12.59 26.65 -12.10
C ASN A 158 -13.95 26.20 -11.57
N PHE A 159 -14.28 26.69 -10.39
CA PHE A 159 -15.57 26.53 -9.73
C PHE A 159 -16.16 27.92 -9.40
N ILE A 160 -17.43 27.98 -9.09
CA ILE A 160 -18.05 29.19 -8.58
C ILE A 160 -18.18 29.00 -7.07
N VAL A 161 -17.65 29.93 -6.29
CA VAL A 161 -17.75 29.94 -4.83
C VAL A 161 -18.30 31.30 -4.42
N ASN A 162 -19.48 31.33 -3.80
CA ASN A 162 -20.17 32.56 -3.41
C ASN A 162 -20.35 33.56 -4.57
N GLY A 163 -20.57 33.04 -5.80
CA GLY A 163 -20.74 33.85 -7.01
C GLY A 163 -19.43 34.24 -7.71
N GLU A 164 -18.27 33.99 -7.09
CA GLU A 164 -16.97 34.29 -7.66
C GLU A 164 -16.33 33.05 -8.31
N ARG A 165 -15.60 33.26 -9.41
CA ARG A 165 -14.88 32.20 -10.09
C ARG A 165 -13.53 31.92 -9.42
N VAL A 166 -13.39 30.76 -8.81
CA VAL A 166 -12.20 30.36 -8.03
C VAL A 166 -11.55 29.11 -8.68
N PRO A 167 -10.22 29.10 -8.84
CA PRO A 167 -9.52 27.87 -9.22
C PRO A 167 -9.55 26.86 -8.08
N GLY A 168 -9.92 25.64 -8.38
CA GLY A 168 -9.92 24.53 -7.43
C GLY A 168 -9.12 23.35 -7.96
N GLU A 169 -8.54 22.60 -7.05
CA GLU A 169 -7.72 21.43 -7.35
C GLU A 169 -8.57 20.16 -7.24
N VAL A 170 -8.59 19.37 -8.30
CA VAL A 170 -9.22 18.04 -8.33
C VAL A 170 -8.13 16.99 -8.38
N ILE A 171 -8.03 16.19 -7.33
CA ILE A 171 -7.03 15.14 -7.20
C ILE A 171 -7.58 13.85 -7.81
N ASN A 172 -6.83 13.28 -8.75
CA ASN A 172 -7.19 12.10 -9.52
C ASN A 172 -6.19 10.96 -9.29
N CYS A 173 -6.68 9.72 -9.26
CA CYS A 173 -5.85 8.53 -9.24
C CYS A 173 -6.58 7.35 -9.88
N GLN A 174 -5.88 6.58 -10.71
CA GLN A 174 -6.38 5.32 -11.22
C GLN A 174 -6.13 4.20 -10.22
N ILE A 175 -7.03 4.01 -9.27
CA ILE A 175 -6.92 2.98 -8.24
C ILE A 175 -7.43 1.65 -8.77
N LEU A 176 -8.63 1.64 -9.38
CA LEU A 176 -9.16 0.48 -10.10
C LEU A 176 -8.45 0.37 -11.46
N ARG A 177 -7.66 -0.69 -11.64
CA ARG A 177 -6.94 -0.96 -12.90
C ARG A 177 -7.67 -2.03 -13.69
N VAL A 178 -8.13 -1.66 -14.87
CA VAL A 178 -8.74 -2.56 -15.84
C VAL A 178 -7.78 -2.71 -17.02
N ASN A 179 -7.48 -3.95 -17.41
CA ASN A 179 -6.42 -4.25 -18.38
C ASN A 179 -6.58 -3.59 -19.78
N ASP A 180 -7.78 -3.12 -20.15
CA ASP A 180 -8.06 -2.67 -21.52
C ASP A 180 -8.73 -1.30 -21.63
N ALA A 181 -8.85 -0.53 -20.55
CA ALA A 181 -9.74 0.61 -20.63
C ALA A 181 -9.51 1.72 -19.62
N GLN A 182 -8.36 2.32 -19.62
CA GLN A 182 -8.22 3.59 -18.89
C GLN A 182 -8.84 4.73 -19.70
N ILE A 183 -9.87 5.38 -19.14
CA ILE A 183 -10.29 6.70 -19.62
C ILE A 183 -9.30 7.70 -19.03
N VAL A 184 -8.48 8.24 -19.90
CA VAL A 184 -7.49 9.26 -19.57
C VAL A 184 -7.86 10.54 -20.32
N ASP A 185 -7.44 11.68 -19.79
CA ASP A 185 -7.52 12.93 -20.55
C ASP A 185 -6.58 12.90 -21.77
N ASN A 186 -6.62 13.95 -22.58
CA ASN A 186 -5.77 14.06 -23.79
C ASN A 186 -4.25 14.08 -23.49
N ILE A 187 -3.86 14.14 -22.21
CA ILE A 187 -2.47 14.16 -21.73
C ILE A 187 -2.11 12.81 -21.08
N GLY A 188 -3.03 11.83 -21.05
CA GLY A 188 -2.83 10.53 -20.44
C GLY A 188 -3.05 10.48 -18.91
N LYS A 189 -3.66 11.52 -18.30
CA LYS A 189 -3.97 11.54 -16.88
C LYS A 189 -5.30 10.85 -16.57
N PRO A 190 -5.41 10.10 -15.46
CA PRO A 190 -6.66 9.51 -15.03
C PRO A 190 -7.71 10.58 -14.70
N LEU A 191 -8.98 10.28 -15.01
CA LEU A 191 -10.10 11.19 -14.78
C LEU A 191 -10.91 10.85 -13.51
N VAL A 192 -10.52 9.82 -12.75
CA VAL A 192 -11.23 9.41 -11.54
C VAL A 192 -10.81 10.29 -10.37
N ALA A 193 -11.69 11.19 -9.96
CA ALA A 193 -11.48 12.00 -8.76
C ALA A 193 -11.48 11.12 -7.51
N VAL A 194 -10.43 11.24 -6.70
CA VAL A 194 -10.19 10.36 -5.54
C VAL A 194 -11.23 10.56 -4.44
N SER A 195 -11.85 11.74 -4.38
CA SER A 195 -12.98 12.03 -3.47
C SER A 195 -14.13 11.04 -3.63
N SER A 196 -14.38 10.50 -4.86
CA SER A 196 -15.43 9.50 -5.08
C SER A 196 -15.26 8.22 -4.26
N TYR A 197 -14.04 7.87 -3.89
CA TYR A 197 -13.79 6.74 -3.01
C TYR A 197 -14.21 7.01 -1.56
N LEU A 198 -14.02 8.24 -1.07
CA LEU A 198 -14.45 8.64 0.27
C LEU A 198 -15.98 8.74 0.35
N THR A 199 -16.59 9.30 -0.71
CA THR A 199 -18.06 9.42 -0.79
C THR A 199 -18.73 8.06 -1.02
N ALA A 200 -18.13 7.16 -1.78
CA ALA A 200 -18.63 5.79 -1.94
C ALA A 200 -18.59 4.98 -0.64
N GLU A 201 -17.63 5.24 0.26
CA GLU A 201 -17.51 4.53 1.54
C GLU A 201 -18.51 5.03 2.58
N LYS A 202 -18.69 6.36 2.69
CA LYS A 202 -19.41 7.00 3.81
C LYS A 202 -20.66 7.76 3.39
N GLY A 203 -20.95 7.88 2.09
CA GLY A 203 -21.86 8.86 1.55
C GLY A 203 -21.22 10.26 1.53
N PHE A 204 -21.77 11.18 0.73
CA PHE A 204 -21.22 12.53 0.59
C PHE A 204 -21.21 13.32 1.91
N LYS A 205 -22.37 13.41 2.56
CA LYS A 205 -22.50 14.09 3.86
C LYS A 205 -21.70 13.38 4.95
N GLY A 206 -21.69 12.05 4.94
CA GLY A 206 -20.91 11.23 5.87
C GLY A 206 -19.40 11.38 5.70
N ALA A 207 -18.91 11.52 4.47
CA ALA A 207 -17.49 11.75 4.18
C ALA A 207 -17.04 13.13 4.70
N LEU A 208 -17.80 14.19 4.46
CA LEU A 208 -17.51 15.53 4.99
C LEU A 208 -17.56 15.57 6.53
N ASN A 209 -18.52 14.87 7.14
CA ASN A 209 -18.60 14.77 8.59
C ASN A 209 -17.39 14.01 9.16
N HIS A 210 -17.13 12.80 8.66
CA HIS A 210 -16.09 11.92 9.21
C HIS A 210 -14.67 12.43 9.00
N TYR A 211 -14.37 12.93 7.80
CA TYR A 211 -13.00 13.33 7.44
C TYR A 211 -12.72 14.81 7.69
N CYS A 212 -13.72 15.69 7.63
CA CYS A 212 -13.53 17.14 7.77
C CYS A 212 -14.06 17.70 9.07
N GLY A 213 -14.89 16.95 9.81
CA GLY A 213 -15.51 17.39 11.06
C GLY A 213 -16.72 18.33 10.86
N ILE A 214 -17.34 18.32 9.68
CA ILE A 214 -18.52 19.16 9.40
C ILE A 214 -19.77 18.43 9.90
N PRO A 215 -20.58 19.00 10.82
CA PRO A 215 -21.87 18.42 11.21
C PRO A 215 -22.80 18.24 9.99
N ILE A 216 -23.50 17.10 9.93
CA ILE A 216 -24.36 16.74 8.77
C ILE A 216 -25.43 17.79 8.50
N GLU A 217 -25.97 18.39 9.55
CA GLU A 217 -26.98 19.47 9.49
C GLU A 217 -26.43 20.76 8.87
N ASN A 218 -25.12 20.94 8.83
CA ASN A 218 -24.44 22.09 8.23
C ASN A 218 -24.10 21.87 6.74
N ILE A 219 -24.50 20.72 6.17
CA ILE A 219 -24.23 20.35 4.78
C ILE A 219 -25.55 20.27 4.01
N ILE A 220 -25.73 21.19 3.06
CA ILE A 220 -26.89 21.22 2.18
C ILE A 220 -26.41 20.96 0.75
N ILE A 221 -27.05 20.03 0.06
CA ILE A 221 -26.86 19.80 -1.37
C ILE A 221 -28.23 19.93 -2.04
N THR A 222 -28.34 20.76 -3.06
CA THR A 222 -29.60 21.06 -3.72
C THR A 222 -29.42 21.47 -5.17
N HIS A 223 -30.47 21.40 -5.97
CA HIS A 223 -30.63 22.00 -7.28
C HIS A 223 -31.60 23.19 -7.28
N GLY A 224 -32.06 23.62 -6.08
CA GLY A 224 -32.97 24.74 -5.90
C GLY A 224 -32.30 26.09 -5.65
N ASP A 225 -33.11 27.08 -5.36
CA ASP A 225 -32.65 28.40 -4.96
C ASP A 225 -32.04 28.36 -3.57
N VAL A 226 -30.91 29.06 -3.40
CA VAL A 226 -30.13 29.14 -2.15
C VAL A 226 -29.94 30.60 -1.69
N SER A 227 -30.67 31.54 -2.28
CA SER A 227 -30.57 33.00 -2.01
C SER A 227 -30.86 33.35 -0.54
N GLU A 228 -31.62 32.54 0.17
CA GLU A 228 -31.97 32.73 1.59
C GLU A 228 -30.93 32.18 2.57
N LEU A 229 -29.92 31.41 2.11
CA LEU A 229 -28.95 30.78 2.96
C LEU A 229 -27.84 31.77 3.36
N THR A 230 -27.99 32.40 4.52
CA THR A 230 -26.98 33.28 5.10
C THR A 230 -25.96 32.51 5.94
N GLY A 231 -24.66 32.86 5.81
CA GLY A 231 -23.60 32.22 6.59
C GLY A 231 -23.15 30.84 6.04
N TYR A 232 -23.46 30.55 4.77
CA TYR A 232 -22.97 29.37 4.06
C TYR A 232 -22.01 29.75 2.94
N ASP A 233 -21.00 28.92 2.75
CA ASP A 233 -20.18 28.95 1.53
C ASP A 233 -20.86 28.09 0.48
N ILE A 234 -21.18 28.68 -0.68
CA ILE A 234 -21.94 28.06 -1.77
C ILE A 234 -20.98 27.68 -2.88
N TYR A 235 -20.92 26.41 -3.25
CA TYR A 235 -20.07 25.85 -4.29
C TYR A 235 -20.91 25.36 -5.47
N GLU A 236 -20.56 25.81 -6.68
CA GLU A 236 -21.27 25.47 -7.92
C GLU A 236 -20.29 25.15 -9.05
N SER A 237 -20.79 24.40 -10.07
CA SER A 237 -20.08 24.21 -11.31
C SER A 237 -20.03 25.50 -12.14
N THR A 238 -18.93 25.70 -12.88
CA THR A 238 -18.86 26.75 -13.91
C THR A 238 -19.69 26.46 -15.15
N LYS A 239 -20.38 25.32 -15.22
CA LYS A 239 -21.18 24.86 -16.35
C LYS A 239 -20.39 24.72 -17.65
N ILE A 240 -19.06 24.63 -17.55
CA ILE A 240 -18.15 24.41 -18.68
C ILE A 240 -17.99 22.91 -18.88
N LYS A 241 -18.25 22.46 -20.11
CA LYS A 241 -18.10 21.05 -20.48
C LYS A 241 -16.72 20.48 -20.10
N PRO A 242 -16.67 19.38 -19.33
CA PRO A 242 -15.43 18.67 -19.07
C PRO A 242 -14.79 18.14 -20.37
N ARG A 243 -13.46 18.10 -20.43
CA ARG A 243 -12.75 17.48 -21.56
C ARG A 243 -13.11 16.01 -21.66
N GLY A 244 -13.38 15.53 -22.86
CA GLY A 244 -13.74 14.13 -23.14
C GLY A 244 -15.22 13.86 -23.37
N LEU A 245 -16.12 14.78 -23.00
CA LEU A 245 -17.53 14.67 -23.33
C LEU A 245 -17.84 15.26 -24.71
N LYS A 246 -18.78 14.64 -25.46
CA LYS A 246 -19.26 15.16 -26.76
C LYS A 246 -20.14 16.38 -26.54
N GLU A 247 -19.97 17.42 -27.34
CA GLU A 247 -20.71 18.70 -27.21
C GLU A 247 -22.22 18.57 -27.32
N ALA A 248 -22.69 17.72 -28.23
CA ALA A 248 -24.09 17.55 -28.53
C ALA A 248 -24.95 16.97 -27.38
N ILE A 249 -24.31 16.42 -26.32
CA ILE A 249 -24.98 15.67 -25.25
C ILE A 249 -24.85 16.39 -23.89
N TYR A 250 -23.92 17.35 -23.78
CA TYR A 250 -23.66 17.99 -22.50
C TYR A 250 -24.73 19.01 -22.15
N LYS A 251 -25.51 18.71 -21.13
CA LYS A 251 -26.40 19.66 -20.44
C LYS A 251 -25.83 19.92 -19.05
N PRO A 252 -25.38 21.14 -18.73
CA PRO A 252 -24.85 21.42 -17.40
C PRO A 252 -25.92 21.22 -16.32
N HIS A 253 -25.51 20.67 -15.19
CA HIS A 253 -26.36 20.61 -14.02
C HIS A 253 -26.31 21.95 -13.24
N ASP A 254 -27.28 22.17 -12.36
CA ASP A 254 -27.40 23.33 -11.48
C ASP A 254 -27.26 22.99 -9.99
N VAL A 255 -26.64 21.85 -9.70
CA VAL A 255 -26.39 21.39 -8.33
C VAL A 255 -25.49 22.37 -7.59
N LYS A 256 -25.90 22.71 -6.38
CA LYS A 256 -25.18 23.57 -5.43
C LYS A 256 -24.90 22.82 -4.15
N ILE A 257 -23.70 23.03 -3.62
CA ILE A 257 -23.26 22.47 -2.33
C ILE A 257 -23.01 23.63 -1.39
N CYS A 258 -23.74 23.68 -0.28
CA CYS A 258 -23.68 24.76 0.70
C CYS A 258 -23.15 24.22 2.03
N ILE A 259 -22.09 24.81 2.53
CA ILE A 259 -21.45 24.45 3.80
C ILE A 259 -21.51 25.63 4.74
N LYS A 260 -22.09 25.41 5.92
CA LYS A 260 -22.17 26.46 6.95
C LYS A 260 -20.78 26.81 7.44
N GLN A 261 -20.50 28.12 7.51
CA GLN A 261 -19.20 28.62 7.97
C GLN A 261 -18.99 28.25 9.44
N SER A 262 -17.98 27.43 9.71
CA SER A 262 -17.59 26.95 11.04
C SER A 262 -16.13 26.54 11.05
N GLU A 263 -15.62 26.09 12.19
CA GLU A 263 -14.29 25.50 12.26
C GLU A 263 -14.33 24.04 11.78
N TYR A 264 -13.61 23.77 10.70
CA TYR A 264 -13.43 22.43 10.13
C TYR A 264 -12.18 22.37 9.23
N ASN A 265 -11.78 21.19 8.79
CA ASN A 265 -10.68 21.05 7.84
C ASN A 265 -11.08 21.56 6.44
N LYS A 266 -10.84 22.86 6.21
CA LYS A 266 -11.24 23.56 4.98
C LYS A 266 -10.58 23.01 3.73
N THR A 267 -9.29 22.62 3.81
CA THR A 267 -8.54 22.10 2.66
C THR A 267 -9.12 20.80 2.17
N LEU A 268 -9.29 19.83 3.06
CA LEU A 268 -9.85 18.54 2.72
C LEU A 268 -11.31 18.64 2.25
N ALA A 269 -12.11 19.49 2.93
CA ALA A 269 -13.50 19.72 2.54
C ALA A 269 -13.62 20.29 1.13
N LYS A 270 -12.82 21.31 0.77
CA LYS A 270 -12.78 21.85 -0.59
C LYS A 270 -12.40 20.79 -1.62
N ASN A 271 -11.39 19.96 -1.34
CA ASN A 271 -10.96 18.90 -2.26
C ASN A 271 -12.06 17.83 -2.46
N ILE A 272 -12.82 17.49 -1.41
CA ILE A 272 -13.98 16.59 -1.54
C ILE A 272 -15.09 17.25 -2.35
N ILE A 273 -15.44 18.50 -2.07
CA ILE A 273 -16.50 19.23 -2.75
C ILE A 273 -16.17 19.43 -4.23
N TYR A 274 -14.97 19.91 -4.55
CA TYR A 274 -14.53 20.12 -5.94
C TYR A 274 -14.50 18.81 -6.73
N GLY A 275 -14.01 17.74 -6.11
CA GLY A 275 -14.02 16.43 -6.75
C GLY A 275 -15.44 15.90 -6.97
N THR A 276 -16.38 16.16 -6.05
CA THR A 276 -17.79 15.79 -6.19
C THR A 276 -18.44 16.56 -7.34
N ILE A 277 -18.30 17.89 -7.38
CA ILE A 277 -18.84 18.72 -8.48
C ILE A 277 -18.23 18.27 -9.82
N TYR A 278 -16.92 17.99 -9.85
CA TYR A 278 -16.24 17.51 -11.05
C TYR A 278 -16.85 16.19 -11.58
N ILE A 279 -17.21 15.26 -10.70
CA ILE A 279 -17.85 14.00 -11.11
C ILE A 279 -19.27 14.24 -11.57
N LEU A 280 -20.04 15.10 -10.89
CA LEU A 280 -21.39 15.47 -11.36
C LEU A 280 -21.35 16.16 -12.74
N ASP A 281 -20.33 16.99 -12.99
CA ASP A 281 -20.08 17.57 -14.33
C ASP A 281 -19.80 16.51 -15.42
N MET A 282 -19.20 15.37 -15.04
CA MET A 282 -18.96 14.25 -15.97
C MET A 282 -20.24 13.43 -16.24
N PHE A 283 -21.22 13.46 -15.33
CA PHE A 283 -22.48 12.71 -15.41
C PHE A 283 -23.68 13.61 -15.12
N PRO A 284 -23.87 14.70 -15.90
CA PRO A 284 -24.90 15.69 -15.62
C PRO A 284 -26.32 15.13 -15.73
N GLU A 285 -26.53 14.06 -16.50
CA GLU A 285 -27.82 13.40 -16.68
C GLU A 285 -28.36 12.75 -15.39
N THR A 286 -27.51 12.37 -14.47
CA THR A 286 -27.86 11.74 -13.20
C THR A 286 -27.60 12.62 -11.99
N ALA A 287 -27.16 13.87 -12.19
CA ALA A 287 -26.74 14.75 -11.10
C ALA A 287 -27.90 15.11 -10.15
N HIS A 288 -29.12 15.35 -10.68
CA HIS A 288 -30.30 15.65 -9.86
C HIS A 288 -30.75 14.43 -9.07
N GLU A 289 -30.83 13.25 -9.72
CA GLU A 289 -31.16 12.00 -9.03
C GLU A 289 -30.21 11.72 -7.88
N MET A 290 -28.89 11.98 -8.09
CA MET A 290 -27.89 11.81 -7.06
C MET A 290 -28.12 12.75 -5.87
N VAL A 291 -28.51 14.00 -6.11
CA VAL A 291 -28.87 14.96 -5.04
C VAL A 291 -30.07 14.47 -4.23
N ASP A 292 -31.08 13.96 -4.91
CA ASP A 292 -32.31 13.42 -4.25
C ASP A 292 -31.95 12.19 -3.38
N VAL A 293 -31.08 11.31 -3.88
CA VAL A 293 -30.59 10.14 -3.13
C VAL A 293 -29.77 10.56 -1.90
N ILE A 294 -28.85 11.53 -2.04
CA ILE A 294 -28.08 12.05 -0.89
C ILE A 294 -29.02 12.67 0.16
N ASN A 295 -30.06 13.38 -0.26
CA ASN A 295 -31.00 14.02 0.65
C ASN A 295 -31.99 13.04 1.28
N SER A 296 -32.32 11.93 0.60
CA SER A 296 -33.16 10.87 1.17
C SER A 296 -32.48 10.10 2.30
N GLY A 297 -31.13 10.15 2.36
CA GLY A 297 -30.35 9.40 3.33
C GLY A 297 -30.24 7.89 3.01
N ASP A 298 -30.61 7.46 1.80
CA ASP A 298 -30.44 6.08 1.36
C ASP A 298 -28.97 5.81 1.00
N ASN A 299 -28.18 5.48 2.02
CA ASN A 299 -26.76 5.18 1.87
C ASN A 299 -26.47 4.04 0.88
N LYS A 300 -27.39 3.08 0.71
CA LYS A 300 -27.21 1.99 -0.24
C LYS A 300 -27.25 2.48 -1.67
N MET A 301 -28.28 3.26 -1.96
CA MET A 301 -28.49 3.84 -3.29
C MET A 301 -27.36 4.81 -3.61
N GLU A 302 -26.97 5.67 -2.66
CA GLU A 302 -25.88 6.60 -2.82
C GLU A 302 -24.54 5.88 -3.15
N THR A 303 -24.19 4.84 -2.39
CA THR A 303 -23.00 4.02 -2.65
C THR A 303 -23.06 3.39 -4.05
N MET A 304 -24.24 2.94 -4.50
CA MET A 304 -24.42 2.36 -5.83
C MET A 304 -24.12 3.39 -6.93
N TYR A 305 -24.60 4.62 -6.80
CA TYR A 305 -24.28 5.70 -7.77
C TYR A 305 -22.79 6.01 -7.81
N TRP A 306 -22.12 6.13 -6.65
CA TRP A 306 -20.69 6.36 -6.61
C TRP A 306 -19.91 5.22 -7.24
N HIS A 307 -20.29 3.97 -7.00
CA HIS A 307 -19.69 2.81 -7.67
C HIS A 307 -19.90 2.84 -9.18
N MET A 308 -21.09 3.23 -9.64
CA MET A 308 -21.36 3.40 -11.08
C MET A 308 -20.48 4.48 -11.70
N TYR A 309 -20.31 5.63 -11.05
CA TYR A 309 -19.45 6.70 -11.57
C TYR A 309 -17.98 6.25 -11.65
N ILE A 310 -17.46 5.64 -10.60
CA ILE A 310 -16.10 5.07 -10.61
C ILE A 310 -15.96 4.03 -11.72
N GLY A 311 -16.94 3.16 -11.88
CA GLY A 311 -16.96 2.15 -12.94
C GLY A 311 -16.96 2.78 -14.34
N ARG A 312 -17.85 3.70 -14.62
CA ARG A 312 -17.94 4.40 -15.92
C ARG A 312 -16.69 5.20 -16.26
N LEU A 313 -15.99 5.78 -15.27
CA LEU A 313 -14.71 6.46 -15.46
C LEU A 313 -13.52 5.51 -15.63
N SER A 314 -13.63 4.28 -15.12
CA SER A 314 -12.55 3.29 -15.17
C SER A 314 -12.65 2.36 -16.38
N TYR A 315 -13.85 2.12 -16.91
CA TYR A 315 -14.12 1.20 -18.01
C TYR A 315 -14.49 1.93 -19.31
N LYS A 316 -14.14 1.34 -20.45
CA LYS A 316 -14.68 1.77 -21.73
C LYS A 316 -16.17 1.42 -21.83
N ASN A 317 -16.92 2.22 -22.61
CA ASN A 317 -18.38 2.07 -22.81
C ASN A 317 -18.84 0.72 -23.43
N THR A 318 -17.95 -0.24 -23.58
CA THR A 318 -18.22 -1.57 -24.16
C THR A 318 -18.62 -2.63 -23.13
N PHE A 319 -18.57 -2.31 -21.84
CA PHE A 319 -18.90 -3.27 -20.77
C PHE A 319 -20.35 -3.09 -20.30
N SER A 320 -21.00 -4.20 -19.88
CA SER A 320 -22.32 -4.12 -19.27
C SER A 320 -22.24 -3.41 -17.91
N ILE A 321 -23.28 -2.67 -17.56
CA ILE A 321 -23.36 -1.93 -16.30
C ILE A 321 -23.23 -2.89 -15.09
N ASP A 322 -23.90 -4.04 -15.13
CA ASP A 322 -23.88 -5.03 -14.05
C ASP A 322 -22.47 -5.58 -13.80
N ARG A 323 -21.72 -5.84 -14.87
CA ARG A 323 -20.33 -6.28 -14.75
C ARG A 323 -19.43 -5.20 -14.16
N MET A 324 -19.54 -3.96 -14.65
CA MET A 324 -18.76 -2.83 -14.11
C MET A 324 -19.06 -2.62 -12.63
N TYR A 325 -20.33 -2.66 -12.25
CA TYR A 325 -20.74 -2.52 -10.85
C TYR A 325 -20.18 -3.67 -9.99
N GLY A 326 -20.31 -4.92 -10.43
CA GLY A 326 -19.77 -6.07 -9.73
C GLY A 326 -18.26 -5.97 -9.50
N ASP A 327 -17.50 -5.61 -10.52
CA ASP A 327 -16.06 -5.45 -10.45
C ASP A 327 -15.66 -4.29 -9.50
N VAL A 328 -16.42 -3.20 -9.46
CA VAL A 328 -16.18 -2.07 -8.52
C VAL A 328 -16.46 -2.50 -7.07
N VAL A 329 -17.54 -3.23 -6.82
CA VAL A 329 -17.85 -3.76 -5.48
C VAL A 329 -16.73 -4.69 -4.99
N GLU A 330 -16.26 -5.61 -5.83
CA GLU A 330 -15.13 -6.49 -5.50
C GLU A 330 -13.85 -5.68 -5.25
N HIS A 331 -13.63 -4.64 -6.03
CA HIS A 331 -12.50 -3.73 -5.82
C HIS A 331 -12.55 -3.05 -4.44
N PHE A 332 -13.70 -2.51 -4.03
CA PHE A 332 -13.86 -1.90 -2.71
C PHE A 332 -13.62 -2.91 -1.57
N ASP A 333 -14.08 -4.14 -1.71
CA ASP A 333 -13.76 -5.22 -0.76
C ASP A 333 -12.24 -5.47 -0.69
N SER A 334 -11.54 -5.41 -1.83
CA SER A 334 -10.09 -5.61 -1.89
C SER A 334 -9.28 -4.49 -1.21
N LEU A 335 -9.80 -3.25 -1.20
CA LEU A 335 -9.14 -2.09 -0.58
C LEU A 335 -8.95 -2.26 0.92
N LYS A 336 -9.79 -3.05 1.59
CA LYS A 336 -9.66 -3.41 3.02
C LYS A 336 -8.30 -4.03 3.35
N GLY A 337 -7.67 -4.68 2.38
CA GLY A 337 -6.36 -5.30 2.55
C GLY A 337 -5.17 -4.48 2.01
N TYR A 338 -5.35 -3.23 1.63
CA TYR A 338 -4.26 -2.39 1.09
C TYR A 338 -3.36 -1.83 2.17
N ILE A 339 -3.91 -1.56 3.36
CA ILE A 339 -3.14 -1.05 4.50
C ILE A 339 -2.90 -2.20 5.47
N ASP A 340 -1.69 -2.69 5.51
CA ASP A 340 -1.22 -3.69 6.47
C ASP A 340 -0.67 -3.02 7.74
N ASN A 341 -0.41 -3.82 8.79
CA ASN A 341 0.05 -3.27 10.06
C ASN A 341 1.43 -2.60 9.97
N ASP A 342 2.31 -3.11 9.12
CA ASP A 342 3.61 -2.50 8.89
C ASP A 342 3.47 -1.13 8.22
N THR A 343 2.59 -1.04 7.22
CA THR A 343 2.22 0.23 6.57
C THR A 343 1.59 1.21 7.56
N LYS A 344 0.70 0.75 8.46
CA LYS A 344 0.13 1.60 9.53
C LYS A 344 1.21 2.18 10.44
N GLU A 345 2.17 1.34 10.89
CA GLU A 345 3.26 1.79 11.72
C GLU A 345 4.11 2.86 11.02
N LYS A 346 4.42 2.65 9.76
CA LYS A 346 5.20 3.58 8.93
C LYS A 346 4.49 4.89 8.63
N LEU A 347 3.16 4.93 8.70
CA LEU A 347 2.33 6.11 8.45
C LEU A 347 1.87 6.83 9.74
N LYS A 348 2.35 6.45 10.92
CA LYS A 348 1.93 7.04 12.20
C LYS A 348 2.25 8.52 12.39
N GLY A 349 3.18 9.10 11.65
CA GLY A 349 3.61 10.49 11.80
C GLY A 349 2.72 11.53 11.08
N HIS A 350 1.65 11.12 10.42
CA HIS A 350 0.79 12.03 9.65
C HIS A 350 -0.31 12.68 10.51
N SER A 351 -0.96 13.71 9.96
CA SER A 351 -1.98 14.54 10.61
C SER A 351 -3.14 13.75 11.23
N ARG A 352 -3.41 12.57 10.70
CA ARG A 352 -4.39 11.63 11.24
C ARG A 352 -3.87 10.18 11.20
N PRO A 353 -4.35 9.28 12.07
CA PRO A 353 -3.99 7.88 12.01
C PRO A 353 -4.52 7.22 10.73
N VAL A 354 -3.64 6.52 9.99
CA VAL A 354 -3.99 5.80 8.77
C VAL A 354 -4.29 4.34 9.10
N ASN A 355 -5.54 4.02 9.32
CA ASN A 355 -6.00 2.66 9.62
C ASN A 355 -6.55 1.92 8.41
N THR A 356 -7.13 2.66 7.47
CA THR A 356 -7.75 2.17 6.25
C THR A 356 -7.13 2.84 5.03
N PHE A 357 -7.42 2.28 3.85
CA PHE A 357 -7.02 2.90 2.60
C PHE A 357 -7.70 4.26 2.37
N PHE A 358 -8.90 4.43 2.88
CA PHE A 358 -9.65 5.68 2.79
C PHE A 358 -9.04 6.78 3.67
N ASP A 359 -8.51 6.43 4.86
CA ASP A 359 -7.75 7.37 5.69
C ASP A 359 -6.49 7.86 4.95
N LEU A 360 -5.80 6.96 4.23
CA LEU A 360 -4.64 7.32 3.41
C LEU A 360 -5.04 8.31 2.30
N ILE A 361 -6.15 8.07 1.61
CA ILE A 361 -6.68 9.00 0.61
C ILE A 361 -6.95 10.36 1.25
N ALA A 362 -7.61 10.41 2.40
CA ALA A 362 -7.90 11.66 3.09
C ALA A 362 -6.62 12.42 3.47
N VAL A 363 -5.59 11.73 3.98
CA VAL A 363 -4.27 12.33 4.30
C VAL A 363 -3.62 12.90 3.04
N ILE A 364 -3.66 12.18 1.92
CA ILE A 364 -3.10 12.66 0.65
C ILE A 364 -3.86 13.90 0.16
N MET A 365 -5.18 13.87 0.16
CA MET A 365 -6.00 14.99 -0.28
C MET A 365 -5.81 16.25 0.60
N GLU A 366 -5.63 16.06 1.90
CA GLU A 366 -5.38 17.15 2.84
C GLU A 366 -4.03 17.85 2.59
N ASN A 367 -2.99 17.06 2.29
CA ASN A 367 -1.61 17.54 2.20
C ASN A 367 -1.09 17.68 0.77
N TYR A 368 -1.90 17.41 -0.25
CA TYR A 368 -1.46 17.28 -1.63
C TYR A 368 -0.62 18.47 -2.10
N SER A 369 -1.18 19.67 -2.08
CA SER A 369 -0.51 20.89 -2.56
C SER A 369 0.75 21.22 -1.75
N THR A 370 0.71 21.04 -0.42
CA THR A 370 1.86 21.29 0.47
C THR A 370 3.01 20.32 0.16
N TRP A 371 2.71 19.05 -0.03
CA TRP A 371 3.74 18.05 -0.34
C TRP A 371 4.32 18.21 -1.74
N ILE A 372 3.53 18.62 -2.73
CA ILE A 372 4.01 18.91 -4.08
C ILE A 372 4.98 20.11 -4.04
N MET A 373 4.62 21.20 -3.36
CA MET A 373 5.47 22.39 -3.23
C MET A 373 6.78 22.09 -2.51
N ASN A 374 6.73 21.32 -1.44
CA ASN A 374 7.88 20.99 -0.58
C ASN A 374 8.47 19.61 -0.88
N SER A 375 8.29 19.08 -2.09
CA SER A 375 8.63 17.70 -2.43
C SER A 375 10.11 17.33 -2.22
N LYS A 376 11.02 18.27 -2.45
CA LYS A 376 12.46 18.05 -2.21
C LYS A 376 12.77 17.86 -0.74
N GLU A 377 12.25 18.73 0.11
CA GLU A 377 12.41 18.68 1.57
C GLU A 377 11.78 17.42 2.15
N TYR A 378 10.54 17.12 1.76
CA TYR A 378 9.84 15.91 2.19
C TYR A 378 10.64 14.63 1.88
N ASN A 379 11.16 14.50 0.67
CA ASN A 379 11.91 13.31 0.24
C ASN A 379 13.32 13.23 0.84
N SER A 380 13.93 14.35 1.22
CA SER A 380 15.26 14.36 1.83
C SER A 380 15.22 14.18 3.35
N SER A 381 14.07 14.37 4.01
CA SER A 381 13.93 14.18 5.45
C SER A 381 14.17 12.74 5.84
N ILE A 382 15.04 12.54 6.84
CA ILE A 382 15.32 11.21 7.42
C ILE A 382 14.12 10.68 8.21
N ASP A 383 13.27 11.56 8.74
CA ASP A 383 12.07 11.18 9.51
C ASP A 383 11.04 10.43 8.66
N ASN A 384 11.09 10.63 7.35
CA ASN A 384 10.22 9.94 6.40
C ASN A 384 10.83 8.62 5.88
N ARG A 385 12.02 8.23 6.35
CA ARG A 385 12.72 7.02 5.94
C ARG A 385 12.64 5.94 7.02
N TYR A 386 12.78 4.70 6.62
CA TYR A 386 12.81 3.55 7.53
C TYR A 386 13.71 2.44 6.98
N ILE A 387 14.13 1.56 7.87
CA ILE A 387 14.93 0.39 7.51
C ILE A 387 13.99 -0.81 7.35
N ASP A 388 13.84 -1.31 6.14
CA ASP A 388 12.90 -2.39 5.81
C ASP A 388 13.59 -3.72 5.54
N ILE A 389 14.24 -4.26 6.57
CA ILE A 389 14.95 -5.55 6.47
C ILE A 389 13.99 -6.69 6.16
N LYS A 390 12.81 -6.71 6.79
CA LYS A 390 11.80 -7.77 6.62
C LYS A 390 11.37 -7.90 5.16
N TYR A 391 11.01 -6.79 4.55
CA TYR A 391 10.54 -6.76 3.16
C TYR A 391 11.62 -7.25 2.20
N TYR A 392 12.86 -6.76 2.34
CA TYR A 392 13.95 -7.12 1.45
C TYR A 392 14.36 -8.60 1.57
N ILE A 393 14.40 -9.13 2.79
CA ILE A 393 14.76 -10.55 3.01
C ILE A 393 13.64 -11.48 2.58
N LEU A 394 12.38 -11.13 2.81
CA LEU A 394 11.23 -11.96 2.46
C LEU A 394 10.63 -11.63 1.10
N TYR A 395 11.28 -10.74 0.33
CA TYR A 395 10.78 -10.21 -0.95
C TYR A 395 10.32 -11.31 -1.90
N ASP A 396 11.16 -12.31 -2.16
CA ASP A 396 10.83 -13.38 -3.10
C ASP A 396 9.64 -14.22 -2.65
N ILE A 397 9.51 -14.46 -1.34
CA ILE A 397 8.36 -15.17 -0.76
C ILE A 397 7.08 -14.33 -0.91
N ILE A 398 7.16 -13.04 -0.61
CA ILE A 398 6.03 -12.12 -0.71
C ILE A 398 5.57 -11.98 -2.17
N ILE A 399 6.49 -11.77 -3.08
CA ILE A 399 6.18 -11.63 -4.52
C ILE A 399 5.69 -12.97 -5.09
N GLY A 400 6.28 -14.09 -4.71
CA GLY A 400 5.80 -15.40 -5.11
C GLY A 400 4.35 -15.63 -4.69
N PHE A 401 4.01 -15.27 -3.44
CA PHE A 401 2.64 -15.38 -2.96
C PHE A 401 1.67 -14.44 -3.69
N ASN A 402 2.07 -13.20 -3.93
CA ASN A 402 1.26 -12.25 -4.70
C ASN A 402 1.02 -12.74 -6.15
N ARG A 403 2.03 -13.37 -6.79
CA ARG A 403 1.87 -14.01 -8.12
C ARG A 403 0.86 -15.15 -8.08
N ILE A 404 0.84 -15.96 -7.02
CA ILE A 404 -0.19 -16.99 -6.86
C ILE A 404 -1.58 -16.36 -6.85
N MET A 405 -1.80 -15.31 -6.05
CA MET A 405 -3.08 -14.61 -5.95
C MET A 405 -3.52 -14.04 -7.31
N LEU A 406 -2.61 -13.38 -8.02
CA LEU A 406 -2.88 -12.84 -9.37
C LEU A 406 -3.22 -13.95 -10.37
N ASN A 407 -2.48 -15.07 -10.35
CA ASN A 407 -2.73 -16.20 -11.24
C ASN A 407 -4.06 -16.90 -10.93
N ILE A 408 -4.45 -17.00 -9.66
CA ILE A 408 -5.77 -17.51 -9.26
C ILE A 408 -6.86 -16.60 -9.83
N ASN A 409 -6.81 -15.30 -9.62
CA ASN A 409 -7.78 -14.35 -10.15
C ASN A 409 -7.86 -14.41 -11.68
N LYS A 410 -6.70 -14.43 -12.37
CA LYS A 410 -6.65 -14.55 -13.84
C LYS A 410 -7.26 -15.86 -14.36
N ARG A 411 -7.12 -16.96 -13.63
CA ARG A 411 -7.75 -18.25 -14.00
C ARG A 411 -9.25 -18.24 -13.71
N MET A 412 -9.67 -17.63 -12.60
CA MET A 412 -11.08 -17.47 -12.26
C MET A 412 -11.84 -16.59 -13.24
N SER A 413 -11.20 -15.58 -13.84
CA SER A 413 -11.83 -14.79 -14.91
C SER A 413 -12.13 -15.62 -16.18
N LYS A 414 -11.47 -16.77 -16.35
CA LYS A 414 -11.66 -17.68 -17.50
C LYS A 414 -12.46 -18.94 -17.18
N LYS A 415 -12.54 -19.33 -15.91
CA LYS A 415 -13.20 -20.54 -15.43
C LYS A 415 -14.02 -20.21 -14.19
N SER A 416 -15.18 -20.79 -14.04
CA SER A 416 -16.06 -20.59 -12.88
C SER A 416 -15.54 -21.25 -11.59
N LYS A 417 -14.67 -22.24 -11.68
CA LYS A 417 -14.08 -22.96 -10.52
C LYS A 417 -12.67 -23.42 -10.83
N LEU A 418 -11.81 -23.44 -9.81
CA LEU A 418 -10.48 -24.02 -9.87
C LEU A 418 -10.45 -25.32 -9.07
N SER A 419 -9.73 -26.31 -9.57
CA SER A 419 -9.51 -27.58 -8.86
C SER A 419 -8.40 -27.41 -7.81
N LEU A 420 -8.43 -28.27 -6.77
CA LEU A 420 -7.38 -28.32 -5.76
C LEU A 420 -5.99 -28.55 -6.37
N LYS A 421 -5.90 -29.45 -7.39
CA LYS A 421 -4.63 -29.74 -8.08
C LYS A 421 -4.06 -28.51 -8.78
N GLU A 422 -4.90 -27.68 -9.41
CA GLU A 422 -4.46 -26.45 -10.08
C GLU A 422 -3.93 -25.42 -9.07
N ILE A 423 -4.61 -25.27 -7.92
CA ILE A 423 -4.15 -24.39 -6.84
C ILE A 423 -2.84 -24.90 -6.24
N GLN A 424 -2.75 -26.16 -5.88
CA GLN A 424 -1.53 -26.76 -5.35
C GLN A 424 -0.35 -26.65 -6.32
N SER A 425 -0.58 -26.75 -7.62
CA SER A 425 0.44 -26.56 -8.65
C SER A 425 1.00 -25.12 -8.64
N LEU A 426 0.13 -24.11 -8.50
CA LEU A 426 0.56 -22.71 -8.38
C LEU A 426 1.41 -22.48 -7.13
N PHE A 427 0.97 -23.05 -5.99
CA PHE A 427 1.75 -22.95 -4.75
C PHE A 427 3.11 -23.69 -4.87
N LYS A 428 3.16 -24.79 -5.60
CA LYS A 428 4.39 -25.54 -5.84
C LYS A 428 5.38 -24.77 -6.70
N SER A 429 4.92 -24.05 -7.72
CA SER A 429 5.79 -23.31 -8.63
C SER A 429 6.34 -22.04 -8.00
N GLU A 430 5.52 -21.29 -7.26
CA GLU A 430 5.91 -19.97 -6.76
C GLU A 430 6.49 -19.98 -5.33
N LEU A 431 6.07 -20.92 -4.47
CA LEU A 431 6.60 -21.10 -3.12
C LEU A 431 7.46 -22.37 -3.02
N SER A 432 8.60 -22.34 -3.69
CA SER A 432 9.58 -23.42 -3.57
C SER A 432 10.29 -23.35 -2.21
N PRO A 433 10.57 -24.49 -1.55
CA PRO A 433 11.41 -24.52 -0.35
C PRO A 433 12.79 -23.88 -0.53
N LYS A 434 13.34 -23.93 -1.75
CA LYS A 434 14.66 -23.35 -2.07
C LYS A 434 14.61 -21.83 -2.34
N LEU A 435 13.45 -21.19 -2.31
CA LEU A 435 13.27 -19.78 -2.67
C LEU A 435 14.17 -18.85 -1.82
N ILE A 436 14.26 -19.13 -0.53
CA ILE A 436 15.09 -18.35 0.39
C ILE A 436 16.60 -18.41 0.07
N LEU A 437 17.04 -19.44 -0.62
CA LEU A 437 18.47 -19.61 -0.97
C LEU A 437 18.92 -18.61 -2.05
N SER A 438 18.00 -17.92 -2.71
CA SER A 438 18.30 -16.84 -3.66
C SER A 438 18.63 -15.50 -2.99
N LEU A 439 18.51 -15.40 -1.66
CA LEU A 439 18.75 -14.18 -0.88
C LEU A 439 20.15 -13.58 -1.06
N THR A 440 21.14 -14.41 -1.38
CA THR A 440 22.53 -13.95 -1.63
C THR A 440 22.62 -12.93 -2.77
N LYS A 441 21.60 -12.84 -3.61
CA LYS A 441 21.47 -11.86 -4.70
C LYS A 441 20.78 -10.56 -4.25
N SER A 442 20.26 -10.52 -3.03
CA SER A 442 19.57 -9.34 -2.48
C SER A 442 20.57 -8.23 -2.16
N THR A 443 20.15 -6.99 -2.38
CA THR A 443 20.92 -5.78 -1.98
C THR A 443 21.09 -5.67 -0.47
N SER A 444 20.25 -6.35 0.32
CA SER A 444 20.33 -6.38 1.79
C SER A 444 21.35 -7.37 2.34
N MET A 445 22.03 -8.13 1.47
CA MET A 445 22.99 -9.15 1.87
C MET A 445 24.36 -8.84 1.28
N ASN A 446 25.37 -8.81 2.13
CA ASN A 446 26.76 -8.65 1.71
C ASN A 446 27.61 -9.79 2.26
N LEU A 447 28.60 -10.20 1.45
CA LEU A 447 29.56 -11.21 1.85
C LEU A 447 30.34 -10.74 3.08
N ALA A 448 30.37 -11.54 4.14
CA ALA A 448 31.22 -11.30 5.29
C ALA A 448 32.66 -11.61 4.93
N ILE A 449 33.58 -10.71 5.29
CA ILE A 449 35.00 -10.89 5.00
C ILE A 449 35.53 -12.06 5.85
N GLN A 450 36.14 -13.02 5.21
CA GLN A 450 36.78 -14.15 5.88
C GLN A 450 37.93 -13.65 6.79
N GLY A 451 37.95 -14.13 8.04
CA GLY A 451 39.01 -13.79 8.99
C GLY A 451 38.65 -12.62 9.95
N CYS A 452 37.61 -11.89 9.72
CA CYS A 452 37.12 -10.91 10.71
C CYS A 452 36.45 -11.63 11.86
N SER A 453 37.01 -11.54 13.04
CA SER A 453 36.46 -12.16 14.25
C SER A 453 35.33 -11.37 14.89
N TYR A 454 35.14 -10.12 14.47
CA TYR A 454 34.17 -9.20 15.06
C TYR A 454 33.15 -8.72 14.04
N THR A 455 31.90 -8.82 14.43
CA THR A 455 30.77 -8.34 13.62
C THR A 455 30.90 -6.84 13.33
N ALA A 456 31.52 -6.08 14.25
CA ALA A 456 31.79 -4.67 14.06
C ALA A 456 32.71 -4.40 12.87
N ASP A 457 33.83 -5.12 12.75
CA ASP A 457 34.80 -4.93 11.67
C ASP A 457 34.21 -5.22 10.28
N ILE A 458 33.17 -6.08 10.24
CA ILE A 458 32.48 -6.43 9.00
C ILE A 458 31.36 -5.44 8.72
N MET A 459 30.59 -5.06 9.74
CA MET A 459 29.40 -4.21 9.58
C MET A 459 29.76 -2.74 9.40
N TYR A 460 30.67 -2.20 10.21
CA TYR A 460 30.94 -0.77 10.24
C TYR A 460 31.46 -0.21 8.92
N PRO A 461 32.48 -0.78 8.27
CA PRO A 461 32.97 -0.22 7.02
C PRO A 461 31.94 -0.21 5.91
N LYS A 462 31.06 -1.22 5.87
CA LYS A 462 30.05 -1.33 4.81
C LYS A 462 28.79 -0.53 5.08
N ILE A 463 28.36 -0.45 6.33
CA ILE A 463 27.30 0.49 6.72
C ILE A 463 27.77 1.91 6.45
N THR A 464 28.99 2.25 6.86
CA THR A 464 29.57 3.57 6.63
C THR A 464 29.66 3.89 5.14
N SER A 465 30.15 2.97 4.30
CA SER A 465 30.23 3.22 2.86
C SER A 465 28.85 3.40 2.20
N LEU A 466 27.87 2.58 2.54
CA LEU A 466 26.49 2.71 2.05
C LEU A 466 25.81 4.00 2.50
N LEU A 467 26.13 4.46 3.69
CA LEU A 467 25.61 5.69 4.24
C LEU A 467 26.38 6.90 3.74
N GLU A 468 27.70 6.79 3.50
CA GLU A 468 28.51 7.81 2.83
C GLU A 468 28.05 8.07 1.41
N ASP A 469 27.71 7.04 0.65
CA ASP A 469 27.19 7.17 -0.71
C ASP A 469 25.83 7.90 -0.78
N ARG A 470 25.06 7.87 0.31
CA ARG A 470 23.72 8.45 0.35
C ARG A 470 23.59 9.70 1.21
N PHE A 471 24.36 9.85 2.29
CA PHE A 471 24.18 10.87 3.33
C PHE A 471 25.45 11.61 3.71
N GLY A 472 26.59 11.31 3.09
CA GLY A 472 27.86 12.00 3.35
C GLY A 472 28.37 11.88 4.79
N LEU A 473 29.16 12.86 5.22
CA LEU A 473 29.88 12.88 6.50
C LEU A 473 29.02 12.86 7.78
N TYR A 474 27.69 13.04 7.68
CA TYR A 474 26.83 13.20 8.85
C TYR A 474 26.76 11.94 9.72
N ILE A 475 26.79 10.77 9.12
CA ILE A 475 26.69 9.50 9.85
C ILE A 475 28.05 9.03 10.40
N LYS A 476 29.15 9.47 9.81
CA LYS A 476 30.47 9.30 10.45
C LYS A 476 30.48 9.91 11.87
N ALA A 477 29.85 11.03 12.08
CA ALA A 477 29.75 11.69 13.38
C ALA A 477 28.90 10.96 14.42
N ILE A 478 27.98 10.09 13.99
CA ILE A 478 27.10 9.29 14.89
C ILE A 478 27.75 7.95 15.26
N LEU A 479 28.61 7.41 14.39
CA LEU A 479 29.24 6.10 14.56
C LEU A 479 30.63 6.17 15.23
N TYR A 480 31.23 7.35 15.32
CA TYR A 480 32.46 7.67 16.04
C TYR A 480 32.15 8.56 17.25
#